data_c9cd406a5e1b82df0098259184536d29
#
_entry.id   c9cd406a5e1b82df0098259184536d29
#
_cell.length_a   1.000
_cell.length_b   1.000
_cell.length_c   1.000
_cell.angle_alpha   90.00
_cell.angle_beta   90.00
_cell.angle_gamma   90.00
#
_symmetry.space_group_name_H-M   'P 1'
#
loop_
_entity.id
_entity.type
_entity.pdbx_description
1 polymer ?
#
loop_
_entity_poly.entity_id
_entity_poly.type
_entity_poly.pdbx_seq_one_letter_code
_entity_poly.pdbx_strand_id
1 'polypeptide(L)'
;MTPLKSRGWTRLTVGLDAQTPISRTRERTVNIMARLFFFLVVALAFCMPLDAFGQEVASGSALQEPEGASEPVSSEPNAENSGGVLNNEEKTEEGKQDAFDYTALYDVPEDLRKLDKVSPIWVSKDRKHVALGGEICLREGLLEFFACRRNSKEHESIVSLDVPPHLIHAALLAVGAKQGAPAKFDPVFVPPTGDVIEIEIRWFEPKNKEIQNARAQDFILENESGKTMQASWVFTGGLFGVDPDGKKYYLANVTGEVFGVSNFPGSVLDVPFESSSDNSQLCYAPNTKRIPDVGTKCLLILTRKGEK
;
A
#
# COMPACT_ATOMS: atom_id res chain seq x y z
N MET A 1 31.23 -44.16 58.59
CA MET A 1 30.17 -43.39 58.02
C MET A 1 30.34 -43.52 56.53
N THR A 2 29.53 -44.28 55.93
CA THR A 2 29.69 -44.96 54.63
C THR A 2 29.37 -44.08 53.41
N PRO A 3 30.13 -44.15 52.31
CA PRO A 3 29.84 -43.44 51.06
C PRO A 3 28.95 -44.29 50.14
N LEU A 4 27.98 -43.64 49.48
CA LEU A 4 27.11 -44.24 48.49
C LEU A 4 27.73 -44.29 47.09
N LYS A 5 27.52 -45.44 46.47
CA LYS A 5 28.02 -45.85 45.14
C LYS A 5 27.35 -45.09 43.99
N SER A 6 28.20 -44.69 43.05
CA SER A 6 27.87 -44.29 41.69
C SER A 6 27.35 -45.45 40.84
N ARG A 7 26.20 -45.27 40.15
CA ARG A 7 25.74 -46.21 39.11
C ARG A 7 26.02 -45.61 37.74
N GLY A 8 26.78 -46.35 36.96
CA GLY A 8 27.10 -46.01 35.58
C GLY A 8 25.90 -46.18 34.63
N TRP A 9 25.84 -45.34 33.64
CA TRP A 9 24.93 -45.44 32.49
C TRP A 9 25.72 -45.95 31.26
N THR A 10 25.27 -47.09 30.76
CA THR A 10 25.78 -47.76 29.57
C THR A 10 25.27 -47.02 28.34
N ARG A 11 26.19 -46.64 27.45
CA ARG A 11 25.91 -46.09 26.12
C ARG A 11 25.44 -47.23 25.20
N LEU A 12 24.22 -47.12 24.68
CA LEU A 12 23.75 -47.91 23.54
C LEU A 12 24.11 -47.17 22.25
N THR A 13 25.01 -47.76 21.49
CA THR A 13 25.31 -47.39 20.08
C THR A 13 24.31 -48.13 19.19
N VAL A 14 23.47 -47.37 18.48
CA VAL A 14 22.60 -47.89 17.40
C VAL A 14 23.32 -47.63 16.07
N GLY A 15 23.50 -48.71 15.30
CA GLY A 15 24.18 -48.70 14.02
C GLY A 15 23.42 -47.93 12.93
N LEU A 16 24.20 -47.27 12.09
CA LEU A 16 23.78 -46.66 10.84
C LEU A 16 23.62 -47.76 9.79
N ASP A 17 22.40 -47.97 9.31
CA ASP A 17 22.15 -48.75 8.11
C ASP A 17 22.01 -47.84 6.88
N ALA A 18 22.53 -48.36 5.79
CA ALA A 18 22.85 -47.78 4.51
C ALA A 18 21.63 -47.13 3.80
N GLN A 19 21.82 -45.94 3.32
CA GLN A 19 20.93 -45.28 2.35
C GLN A 19 21.23 -45.82 0.94
N THR A 20 20.23 -46.44 0.31
CA THR A 20 20.20 -46.76 -1.11
C THR A 20 19.98 -45.49 -1.94
N PRO A 21 20.67 -45.29 -3.08
CA PRO A 21 20.48 -44.09 -3.92
C PRO A 21 19.23 -44.25 -4.78
N ILE A 22 18.24 -43.40 -4.53
CA ILE A 22 17.05 -43.25 -5.40
C ILE A 22 17.47 -42.46 -6.64
N SER A 23 17.17 -43.03 -7.79
CA SER A 23 17.62 -42.66 -9.13
C SER A 23 17.25 -41.24 -9.56
N ARG A 24 18.26 -40.43 -9.89
CA ARG A 24 18.20 -39.12 -10.54
C ARG A 24 17.74 -39.13 -12.02
N THR A 25 17.20 -40.24 -12.50
CA THR A 25 16.89 -40.41 -13.95
C THR A 25 15.47 -39.98 -14.35
N ARG A 26 14.58 -39.74 -13.41
CA ARG A 26 13.16 -39.42 -13.74
C ARG A 26 12.87 -37.94 -13.94
N GLU A 27 13.68 -37.02 -13.42
CA GLU A 27 13.46 -35.57 -13.56
C GLU A 27 13.98 -34.97 -14.89
N ARG A 28 14.91 -35.66 -15.57
CA ARG A 28 15.45 -35.18 -16.86
C ARG A 28 14.51 -35.42 -18.05
N THR A 29 13.62 -36.40 -17.98
CA THR A 29 12.74 -36.77 -19.11
C THR A 29 11.52 -35.85 -19.20
N VAL A 30 11.02 -35.31 -18.09
CA VAL A 30 9.86 -34.39 -18.06
C VAL A 30 10.21 -33.03 -18.63
N ASN A 31 11.44 -32.54 -18.39
CA ASN A 31 11.90 -31.24 -18.88
C ASN A 31 12.22 -31.22 -20.39
N ILE A 32 12.50 -32.36 -21.00
CA ILE A 32 12.78 -32.44 -22.44
C ILE A 32 11.45 -32.48 -23.24
N MET A 33 10.43 -33.12 -22.72
CA MET A 33 9.11 -33.16 -23.37
C MET A 33 8.41 -31.80 -23.34
N ALA A 34 8.53 -31.02 -22.25
CA ALA A 34 7.97 -29.68 -22.16
C ALA A 34 8.63 -28.68 -23.11
N ARG A 35 9.93 -28.82 -23.37
CA ARG A 35 10.67 -27.96 -24.33
C ARG A 35 10.37 -28.28 -25.78
N LEU A 36 10.08 -29.54 -26.13
CA LEU A 36 9.68 -29.93 -27.47
C LEU A 36 8.26 -29.51 -27.83
N PHE A 37 7.37 -29.42 -26.84
CA PHE A 37 5.98 -28.96 -27.08
C PHE A 37 5.91 -27.44 -27.31
N PHE A 38 6.79 -26.66 -26.65
CA PHE A 38 6.86 -25.20 -26.83
C PHE A 38 7.39 -24.81 -28.22
N PHE A 39 8.32 -25.56 -28.81
CA PHE A 39 8.83 -25.28 -30.16
C PHE A 39 7.85 -25.69 -31.26
N LEU A 40 6.96 -26.64 -31.02
CA LEU A 40 5.96 -27.05 -32.02
C LEU A 40 4.81 -26.05 -32.15
N VAL A 41 4.44 -25.37 -31.06
CA VAL A 41 3.36 -24.35 -31.06
C VAL A 41 3.80 -23.04 -31.71
N VAL A 42 5.09 -22.66 -31.56
CA VAL A 42 5.65 -21.43 -32.18
C VAL A 42 5.86 -21.61 -33.69
N ALA A 43 6.12 -22.83 -34.20
CA ALA A 43 6.31 -23.08 -35.62
C ALA A 43 5.00 -23.08 -36.43
N LEU A 44 3.84 -23.30 -35.79
CA LEU A 44 2.51 -23.27 -36.43
C LEU A 44 1.90 -21.87 -36.55
N ALA A 45 2.42 -20.88 -35.85
CA ALA A 45 1.94 -19.49 -35.90
C ALA A 45 2.56 -18.66 -37.03
N PHE A 46 3.56 -19.18 -37.77
CA PHE A 46 4.27 -18.43 -38.82
C PHE A 46 3.91 -18.86 -40.25
N CYS A 47 2.86 -19.69 -40.47
CA CYS A 47 2.42 -20.12 -41.78
C CYS A 47 0.95 -19.72 -42.03
N MET A 48 0.63 -18.42 -41.97
CA MET A 48 -0.58 -17.87 -42.58
C MET A 48 -0.18 -16.88 -43.68
N PRO A 49 -0.73 -17.00 -44.91
CA PRO A 49 -0.41 -16.10 -46.01
C PRO A 49 -1.04 -14.72 -45.78
N LEU A 50 -0.24 -13.71 -46.07
CA LEU A 50 -0.61 -12.29 -46.10
C LEU A 50 -1.36 -11.96 -47.38
N ASP A 51 -2.65 -12.33 -47.51
CA ASP A 51 -3.48 -11.84 -48.59
C ASP A 51 -4.94 -11.84 -48.13
N ALA A 52 -5.42 -10.73 -47.61
CA ALA A 52 -6.81 -10.27 -47.62
C ALA A 52 -7.03 -9.04 -46.72
N PHE A 53 -6.56 -7.88 -47.15
CA PHE A 53 -7.19 -6.60 -46.81
C PHE A 53 -6.84 -5.59 -47.91
N GLY A 54 -7.62 -5.66 -48.94
CA GLY A 54 -7.67 -4.67 -50.01
C GLY A 54 -9.10 -4.20 -50.21
N GLN A 55 -9.23 -2.88 -50.09
CA GLN A 55 -10.27 -2.03 -50.68
C GLN A 55 -11.74 -2.16 -50.27
N GLU A 56 -12.26 -1.13 -49.63
CA GLU A 56 -13.28 -0.31 -50.30
C GLU A 56 -13.37 1.07 -49.67
N VAL A 57 -13.04 2.06 -50.51
CA VAL A 57 -13.30 3.48 -50.32
C VAL A 57 -14.40 3.84 -51.26
N ALA A 58 -15.56 4.32 -50.82
CA ALA A 58 -16.47 5.20 -51.54
C ALA A 58 -17.51 5.75 -50.56
N SER A 59 -17.39 6.99 -50.29
CA SER A 59 -18.15 8.16 -50.82
C SER A 59 -19.52 8.35 -50.19
N GLY A 60 -19.66 9.44 -49.45
CA GLY A 60 -20.48 10.54 -49.93
C GLY A 60 -21.69 10.88 -49.09
N SER A 61 -21.73 12.10 -48.70
CA SER A 61 -22.82 13.09 -48.53
C SER A 61 -22.91 13.60 -47.09
N ALA A 62 -22.42 14.80 -46.78
CA ALA A 62 -22.92 16.13 -47.13
C ALA A 62 -24.10 16.57 -46.28
N LEU A 63 -23.79 17.50 -45.36
CA LEU A 63 -24.53 18.69 -44.97
C LEU A 63 -25.94 18.53 -44.35
N GLN A 64 -26.05 19.02 -43.11
CA GLN A 64 -27.02 20.09 -42.80
C GLN A 64 -26.80 20.64 -41.38
N GLU A 65 -26.29 21.88 -41.34
CA GLU A 65 -26.54 22.81 -40.23
C GLU A 65 -27.96 23.37 -40.39
N PRO A 66 -28.61 23.84 -39.33
CA PRO A 66 -29.42 25.07 -39.45
C PRO A 66 -28.87 26.17 -38.57
N GLU A 67 -28.56 27.25 -39.22
CA GLU A 67 -28.52 28.61 -38.64
C GLU A 67 -29.86 29.00 -38.05
N GLY A 68 -29.80 29.79 -36.98
CA GLY A 68 -30.93 30.49 -36.39
C GLY A 68 -30.47 31.55 -35.45
N ALA A 69 -30.08 32.69 -36.00
CA ALA A 69 -29.75 33.90 -35.29
C ALA A 69 -30.99 34.55 -34.66
N SER A 70 -30.86 35.19 -33.50
CA SER A 70 -31.44 36.48 -33.21
C SER A 70 -30.76 37.16 -32.02
N GLU A 71 -30.28 38.35 -32.28
CA GLU A 71 -29.65 39.31 -31.41
C GLU A 71 -30.66 40.12 -30.56
N PRO A 72 -30.27 41.23 -29.90
CA PRO A 72 -30.27 41.40 -28.43
C PRO A 72 -31.30 42.40 -27.99
N VAL A 73 -31.65 42.43 -26.71
CA VAL A 73 -32.36 43.58 -26.12
C VAL A 73 -31.55 44.11 -24.92
N SER A 74 -31.09 45.32 -25.13
CA SER A 74 -30.56 46.29 -24.19
C SER A 74 -31.68 46.90 -23.34
N SER A 75 -31.50 47.11 -22.04
CA SER A 75 -31.96 48.29 -21.30
C SER A 75 -31.31 48.33 -19.89
N GLU A 76 -30.41 49.24 -19.71
CA GLU A 76 -30.16 49.98 -18.45
C GLU A 76 -31.06 51.26 -18.45
N PRO A 77 -31.05 52.08 -17.37
CA PRO A 77 -30.86 51.91 -15.93
C PRO A 77 -32.01 52.53 -15.10
N ASN A 78 -32.04 52.29 -13.79
CA ASN A 78 -32.50 53.34 -12.88
C ASN A 78 -31.87 53.22 -11.48
N ALA A 79 -31.38 54.37 -11.06
CA ALA A 79 -30.73 54.65 -9.78
C ALA A 79 -31.76 54.99 -8.67
N GLU A 80 -31.17 55.02 -7.45
CA GLU A 80 -31.64 55.68 -6.20
C GLU A 80 -32.43 54.79 -5.22
N ASN A 81 -31.91 54.48 -4.06
CA ASN A 81 -31.83 55.31 -2.89
C ASN A 81 -31.24 54.65 -1.63
N SER A 82 -30.28 55.33 -1.12
CA SER A 82 -29.93 55.58 0.29
C SER A 82 -30.21 54.58 1.42
N GLY A 83 -29.17 54.28 2.18
CA GLY A 83 -29.17 54.41 3.64
C GLY A 83 -29.17 53.13 4.44
N GLY A 84 -28.09 52.90 5.14
CA GLY A 84 -28.08 51.93 6.24
C GLY A 84 -26.74 51.23 6.44
N VAL A 85 -25.71 51.96 6.93
CA VAL A 85 -24.52 51.37 7.53
C VAL A 85 -24.94 50.66 8.80
N LEU A 86 -24.86 49.34 8.82
CA LEU A 86 -24.66 48.56 10.04
C LEU A 86 -23.56 47.56 9.76
N ASN A 87 -22.35 47.95 10.16
CA ASN A 87 -21.24 47.08 10.31
C ASN A 87 -21.58 46.08 11.42
N ASN A 88 -22.00 44.87 11.05
CA ASN A 88 -21.86 43.69 11.87
C ASN A 88 -20.77 42.85 11.24
N GLU A 89 -19.53 43.14 11.63
CA GLU A 89 -18.46 42.17 11.59
C GLU A 89 -18.83 41.06 12.59
N GLU A 90 -19.69 40.14 12.18
CA GLU A 90 -19.75 38.81 12.79
C GLU A 90 -18.44 38.14 12.46
N LYS A 91 -17.47 38.30 13.36
CA LYS A 91 -16.34 37.39 13.50
C LYS A 91 -16.95 36.04 13.77
N THR A 92 -17.19 35.27 12.72
CA THR A 92 -17.27 33.80 12.83
C THR A 92 -15.92 33.35 13.38
N GLU A 93 -15.88 33.16 14.69
CA GLU A 93 -14.85 32.29 15.29
C GLU A 93 -15.05 30.91 14.67
N GLU A 94 -14.35 30.64 13.55
CA GLU A 94 -14.09 29.26 13.13
C GLU A 94 -13.49 28.56 14.33
N GLY A 95 -14.32 27.73 14.98
CA GLY A 95 -13.91 26.93 16.09
C GLY A 95 -12.69 26.14 15.65
N LYS A 96 -11.51 26.49 16.16
CA LYS A 96 -10.35 25.64 16.15
C LYS A 96 -10.79 24.34 16.82
N GLN A 97 -11.24 23.38 16.04
CA GLN A 97 -11.32 22.00 16.48
C GLN A 97 -9.87 21.66 16.89
N ASP A 98 -9.64 21.47 18.19
CA ASP A 98 -8.33 21.11 18.70
C ASP A 98 -7.85 19.88 17.92
N ALA A 99 -6.75 20.05 17.17
CA ALA A 99 -6.21 18.99 16.35
C ALA A 99 -5.82 17.81 17.27
N PHE A 100 -6.24 16.59 16.90
CA PHE A 100 -5.94 15.40 17.70
C PHE A 100 -4.43 15.25 17.90
N ASP A 101 -4.02 15.08 19.17
CA ASP A 101 -2.62 14.86 19.51
C ASP A 101 -2.23 13.39 19.35
N TYR A 102 -1.74 13.04 18.16
CA TYR A 102 -1.25 11.70 17.86
C TYR A 102 -0.03 11.28 18.70
N THR A 103 0.76 12.24 19.21
CA THR A 103 1.97 11.93 19.97
C THR A 103 1.63 11.31 21.32
N ALA A 104 0.45 11.58 21.87
CA ALA A 104 -0.05 10.94 23.09
C ALA A 104 -0.18 9.40 22.98
N LEU A 105 -0.20 8.86 21.76
CA LEU A 105 -0.22 7.42 21.49
C LEU A 105 1.19 6.79 21.46
N TYR A 106 2.25 7.60 21.57
CA TYR A 106 3.64 7.12 21.59
C TYR A 106 4.14 6.98 23.02
N ASP A 107 5.05 6.03 23.29
CA ASP A 107 5.52 5.74 24.66
C ASP A 107 6.18 6.95 25.35
N VAL A 108 6.98 7.69 24.59
CA VAL A 108 7.71 8.88 25.05
C VAL A 108 7.50 9.99 24.02
N PRO A 109 6.38 10.75 24.10
CA PRO A 109 6.00 11.77 23.10
C PRO A 109 7.11 12.76 22.77
N GLU A 110 7.91 13.17 23.76
CA GLU A 110 9.03 14.09 23.61
C GLU A 110 10.19 13.54 22.78
N ASP A 111 10.26 12.23 22.55
CA ASP A 111 11.26 11.62 21.66
C ASP A 111 10.91 11.73 20.19
N LEU A 112 9.69 12.15 19.87
CA LEU A 112 9.26 12.41 18.51
C LEU A 112 9.63 13.82 18.04
N ARG A 113 10.29 13.91 16.88
CA ARG A 113 10.56 15.15 16.17
C ARG A 113 9.64 15.25 14.96
N LYS A 114 8.81 16.28 14.92
CA LYS A 114 7.91 16.54 13.79
C LYS A 114 8.74 16.87 12.55
N LEU A 115 8.43 16.21 11.41
CA LEU A 115 9.12 16.42 10.14
C LEU A 115 8.47 17.51 9.29
N ASP A 116 7.17 17.66 9.39
CA ASP A 116 6.41 18.66 8.65
C ASP A 116 5.50 19.47 9.58
N LYS A 117 5.28 20.75 9.27
CA LYS A 117 4.48 21.64 10.12
C LYS A 117 2.99 21.26 10.14
N VAL A 118 2.47 20.77 9.03
CA VAL A 118 1.06 20.48 8.81
C VAL A 118 0.77 19.00 9.01
N SER A 119 1.51 18.15 8.30
CA SER A 119 1.23 16.71 8.27
C SER A 119 1.60 16.02 9.59
N PRO A 120 0.79 15.05 10.06
CA PRO A 120 1.07 14.29 11.29
C PRO A 120 2.13 13.21 11.05
N ILE A 121 3.39 13.65 10.87
CA ILE A 121 4.55 12.78 10.63
C ILE A 121 5.71 13.19 11.51
N TRP A 122 6.33 12.20 12.16
CA TRP A 122 7.46 12.37 13.07
C TRP A 122 8.53 11.30 12.81
N VAL A 123 9.74 11.61 13.26
CA VAL A 123 10.87 10.66 13.38
C VAL A 123 11.34 10.65 14.82
N SER A 124 11.62 9.48 15.37
CA SER A 124 12.19 9.37 16.73
C SER A 124 13.61 9.97 16.81
N LYS A 125 13.98 10.50 17.98
CA LYS A 125 15.30 11.12 18.18
C LYS A 125 16.45 10.15 17.94
N ASP A 126 16.26 8.87 18.26
CA ASP A 126 17.23 7.80 18.02
C ASP A 126 17.26 7.31 16.55
N ARG A 127 16.39 7.87 15.67
CA ARG A 127 16.25 7.52 14.25
C ARG A 127 15.93 6.06 13.97
N LYS A 128 15.16 5.43 14.85
CA LYS A 128 14.71 4.04 14.63
C LYS A 128 13.28 3.94 14.11
N HIS A 129 12.46 4.94 14.41
CA HIS A 129 11.03 4.91 14.15
C HIS A 129 10.58 6.10 13.29
N VAL A 130 9.67 5.82 12.37
CA VAL A 130 8.81 6.83 11.74
C VAL A 130 7.42 6.66 12.34
N ALA A 131 6.82 7.75 12.82
CA ALA A 131 5.47 7.76 13.36
C ALA A 131 4.54 8.57 12.45
N LEU A 132 3.38 8.01 12.11
CA LEU A 132 2.40 8.57 11.19
C LEU A 132 1.03 8.60 11.85
N GLY A 133 0.42 9.79 11.94
CA GLY A 133 -0.98 9.92 12.36
C GLY A 133 -1.92 9.51 11.24
N GLY A 134 -2.94 8.71 11.58
CA GLY A 134 -3.94 8.21 10.67
C GLY A 134 -5.30 8.01 11.33
N GLU A 135 -6.22 7.47 10.54
CA GLU A 135 -7.59 7.20 10.96
C GLU A 135 -8.07 5.89 10.34
N ILE A 136 -8.78 5.07 11.10
CA ILE A 136 -9.44 3.87 10.57
C ILE A 136 -10.54 4.29 9.62
N CYS A 137 -10.48 3.85 8.36
CA CYS A 137 -11.46 4.19 7.32
C CYS A 137 -12.24 2.98 6.79
N LEU A 138 -11.74 1.75 6.95
CA LEU A 138 -12.41 0.54 6.48
C LEU A 138 -12.26 -0.60 7.50
N ARG A 139 -13.35 -1.40 7.67
CA ARG A 139 -13.36 -2.61 8.50
C ARG A 139 -13.85 -3.84 7.74
N GLU A 140 -14.49 -3.64 6.60
CA GLU A 140 -15.12 -4.68 5.78
C GLU A 140 -15.01 -4.29 4.30
N GLY A 141 -14.95 -5.28 3.43
CA GLY A 141 -14.90 -5.06 1.98
C GLY A 141 -13.62 -5.58 1.34
N LEU A 142 -13.37 -5.12 0.13
CA LEU A 142 -12.15 -5.45 -0.63
C LEU A 142 -10.94 -4.79 0.04
N LEU A 143 -9.79 -5.45 0.01
CA LEU A 143 -8.58 -4.95 0.63
C LEU A 143 -7.39 -5.03 -0.34
N GLU A 144 -6.95 -3.88 -0.82
CA GLU A 144 -5.75 -3.74 -1.65
C GLU A 144 -4.59 -3.08 -0.90
N PHE A 145 -4.92 -2.27 0.12
CA PHE A 145 -3.93 -1.54 0.92
C PHE A 145 -4.20 -1.70 2.43
N PHE A 146 -3.12 -1.75 3.20
CA PHE A 146 -3.22 -1.52 4.64
C PHE A 146 -3.46 -0.04 4.93
N ALA A 147 -2.74 0.87 4.21
CA ALA A 147 -2.91 2.30 4.35
C ALA A 147 -2.83 3.03 3.01
N CYS A 148 -3.69 4.04 2.84
CA CYS A 148 -3.71 4.94 1.71
C CYS A 148 -3.54 6.41 2.16
N ARG A 149 -3.30 7.31 1.19
CA ARG A 149 -3.41 8.74 1.42
C ARG A 149 -4.89 9.12 1.59
N ARG A 150 -5.19 10.06 2.49
CA ARG A 150 -6.54 10.60 2.67
C ARG A 150 -7.12 11.16 1.36
N ASN A 151 -8.42 10.95 1.15
CA ASN A 151 -9.18 11.30 -0.05
C ASN A 151 -8.67 10.59 -1.33
N SER A 152 -8.31 9.31 -1.22
CA SER A 152 -7.86 8.52 -2.37
C SER A 152 -8.50 7.13 -2.41
N LYS A 153 -8.00 6.18 -1.64
CA LYS A 153 -8.33 4.75 -1.72
C LYS A 153 -8.90 4.19 -0.40
N GLU A 154 -9.68 5.00 0.33
CA GLU A 154 -10.27 4.61 1.62
C GLU A 154 -11.25 3.44 1.51
N HIS A 155 -11.86 3.24 0.35
CA HIS A 155 -12.81 2.15 0.10
C HIS A 155 -12.15 0.77 -0.02
N GLU A 156 -10.83 0.70 -0.09
CA GLU A 156 -10.03 -0.52 -0.20
C GLU A 156 -8.80 -0.51 0.73
N SER A 157 -8.82 0.34 1.77
CA SER A 157 -7.72 0.55 2.71
C SER A 157 -8.22 0.58 4.15
N ILE A 158 -7.49 -0.02 5.10
CA ILE A 158 -7.89 -0.02 6.52
C ILE A 158 -7.64 1.35 7.16
N VAL A 159 -6.53 2.02 6.82
CA VAL A 159 -6.11 3.28 7.42
C VAL A 159 -5.97 4.35 6.34
N SER A 160 -6.55 5.55 6.57
CA SER A 160 -6.24 6.75 5.79
C SER A 160 -5.21 7.61 6.50
N LEU A 161 -4.23 8.11 5.76
CA LEU A 161 -3.12 8.93 6.26
C LEU A 161 -3.22 10.36 5.71
N ASP A 162 -3.20 11.35 6.60
CA ASP A 162 -3.14 12.76 6.22
C ASP A 162 -1.69 13.24 6.04
N VAL A 163 -0.90 12.38 5.39
CA VAL A 163 0.54 12.56 5.15
C VAL A 163 0.80 12.35 3.66
N PRO A 164 1.42 13.30 2.97
CA PRO A 164 1.88 13.09 1.60
C PRO A 164 2.89 11.94 1.51
N PRO A 165 2.68 10.95 0.62
CA PRO A 165 3.53 9.76 0.51
C PRO A 165 5.03 10.04 0.34
N HIS A 166 5.42 11.13 -0.35
CA HIS A 166 6.83 11.51 -0.48
C HIS A 166 7.51 11.88 0.86
N LEU A 167 6.73 12.37 1.85
CA LEU A 167 7.26 12.63 3.20
C LEU A 167 7.49 11.32 3.95
N ILE A 168 6.64 10.31 3.75
CA ILE A 168 6.82 8.96 4.31
C ILE A 168 8.09 8.33 3.74
N HIS A 169 8.28 8.43 2.42
CA HIS A 169 9.50 7.98 1.74
C HIS A 169 10.75 8.67 2.35
N ALA A 170 10.74 10.00 2.45
CA ALA A 170 11.86 10.76 3.01
C ALA A 170 12.13 10.39 4.47
N ALA A 171 11.08 10.17 5.28
CA ALA A 171 11.21 9.77 6.67
C ALA A 171 11.85 8.39 6.82
N LEU A 172 11.47 7.41 5.98
CA LEU A 172 12.08 6.08 5.97
C LEU A 172 13.57 6.15 5.61
N LEU A 173 13.97 6.97 4.63
CA LEU A 173 15.38 7.22 4.33
C LEU A 173 16.10 7.88 5.53
N ALA A 174 15.45 8.82 6.23
CA ALA A 174 16.04 9.52 7.37
C ALA A 174 16.31 8.61 8.58
N VAL A 175 15.55 7.51 8.73
CA VAL A 175 15.81 6.46 9.74
C VAL A 175 16.76 5.37 9.23
N GLY A 176 17.35 5.57 8.04
CA GLY A 176 18.36 4.67 7.47
C GLY A 176 17.80 3.44 6.76
N ALA A 177 16.49 3.40 6.45
CA ALA A 177 15.93 2.35 5.62
C ALA A 177 16.42 2.48 4.17
N LYS A 178 16.79 1.35 3.57
CA LYS A 178 17.26 1.29 2.18
C LYS A 178 16.09 0.93 1.27
N GLN A 179 15.77 1.83 0.34
CA GLN A 179 14.80 1.50 -0.70
C GLN A 179 15.36 0.45 -1.65
N GLY A 180 14.47 -0.42 -2.12
CA GLY A 180 14.76 -1.37 -3.19
C GLY A 180 14.12 -0.96 -4.50
N ALA A 181 13.30 -1.86 -5.07
CA ALA A 181 12.60 -1.65 -6.33
C ALA A 181 11.13 -2.10 -6.19
N PRO A 182 10.18 -1.44 -6.86
CA PRO A 182 8.80 -1.87 -6.91
C PRO A 182 8.63 -3.16 -7.72
N ALA A 183 7.45 -3.79 -7.58
CA ALA A 183 7.04 -4.93 -8.39
C ALA A 183 7.10 -4.61 -9.89
N LYS A 184 7.44 -5.62 -10.70
CA LYS A 184 7.38 -5.56 -12.18
C LYS A 184 6.52 -6.72 -12.67
N PHE A 185 5.77 -6.50 -13.75
CA PHE A 185 4.81 -7.47 -14.28
C PHE A 185 5.15 -7.92 -15.72
N ASP A 186 6.03 -7.21 -16.42
CA ASP A 186 6.39 -7.49 -17.81
C ASP A 186 7.92 -7.67 -17.95
N PRO A 187 8.39 -8.73 -18.64
CA PRO A 187 7.65 -9.84 -19.27
C PRO A 187 7.22 -10.94 -18.28
N VAL A 188 7.71 -10.93 -17.05
CA VAL A 188 7.38 -11.86 -15.97
C VAL A 188 7.33 -11.09 -14.66
N PHE A 189 6.54 -11.59 -13.70
CA PHE A 189 6.48 -11.00 -12.38
C PHE A 189 7.87 -11.04 -11.70
N VAL A 190 8.28 -9.88 -11.19
CA VAL A 190 9.45 -9.74 -10.30
C VAL A 190 8.97 -9.10 -9.01
N PRO A 191 9.14 -9.79 -7.87
CA PRO A 191 8.66 -9.27 -6.60
C PRO A 191 9.37 -7.96 -6.21
N PRO A 192 8.68 -7.09 -5.44
CA PRO A 192 9.30 -5.88 -4.91
C PRO A 192 10.38 -6.22 -3.89
N THR A 193 11.35 -5.33 -3.75
CA THR A 193 12.50 -5.47 -2.86
C THR A 193 12.70 -4.22 -2.00
N GLY A 194 13.54 -4.32 -0.97
CA GLY A 194 13.91 -3.24 -0.07
C GLY A 194 14.09 -3.73 1.37
N ASP A 195 14.47 -2.83 2.26
CA ASP A 195 14.53 -3.17 3.69
C ASP A 195 13.13 -3.54 4.20
N VAL A 196 13.08 -4.54 5.06
CA VAL A 196 11.83 -4.97 5.70
C VAL A 196 11.40 -3.94 6.73
N ILE A 197 10.14 -3.51 6.64
CA ILE A 197 9.52 -2.56 7.55
C ILE A 197 8.43 -3.28 8.35
N GLU A 198 8.56 -3.22 9.67
CA GLU A 198 7.53 -3.66 10.61
C GLU A 198 6.65 -2.47 10.96
N ILE A 199 5.33 -2.69 11.02
CA ILE A 199 4.34 -1.66 11.29
C ILE A 199 3.55 -2.06 12.53
N GLU A 200 3.65 -1.24 13.58
CA GLU A 200 2.80 -1.29 14.75
C GLU A 200 1.73 -0.19 14.62
N ILE A 201 0.49 -0.49 15.01
CA ILE A 201 -0.60 0.47 15.08
C ILE A 201 -1.03 0.65 16.54
N ARG A 202 -1.22 1.90 16.96
CA ARG A 202 -1.69 2.26 18.30
C ARG A 202 -2.92 3.14 18.23
N TRP A 203 -3.86 2.93 19.15
CA TRP A 203 -5.06 3.74 19.26
C TRP A 203 -5.53 3.81 20.71
N PHE A 204 -6.33 4.80 21.04
CA PHE A 204 -7.00 4.88 22.32
C PHE A 204 -8.33 4.12 22.25
N GLU A 205 -8.54 3.17 23.16
CA GLU A 205 -9.78 2.40 23.26
C GLU A 205 -10.67 3.00 24.36
N PRO A 206 -11.80 3.67 24.00
CA PRO A 206 -12.62 4.37 24.98
C PRO A 206 -13.27 3.48 26.04
N LYS A 207 -13.51 2.19 25.72
CA LYS A 207 -14.21 1.25 26.60
C LYS A 207 -13.43 0.95 27.86
N ASN A 208 -12.12 0.74 27.74
CA ASN A 208 -11.23 0.46 28.88
C ASN A 208 -10.34 1.65 29.25
N LYS A 209 -10.42 2.75 28.49
CA LYS A 209 -9.63 3.98 28.65
C LYS A 209 -8.11 3.74 28.58
N GLU A 210 -7.67 2.84 27.72
CA GLU A 210 -6.28 2.45 27.56
C GLU A 210 -5.81 2.64 26.11
N ILE A 211 -4.51 2.86 25.94
CA ILE A 211 -3.87 2.76 24.64
C ILE A 211 -3.69 1.28 24.31
N GLN A 212 -4.25 0.87 23.20
CA GLN A 212 -4.08 -0.46 22.63
C GLN A 212 -3.01 -0.42 21.54
N ASN A 213 -2.38 -1.56 21.29
CA ASN A 213 -1.46 -1.75 20.18
C ASN A 213 -1.66 -3.10 19.50
N ALA A 214 -1.29 -3.17 18.23
CA ALA A 214 -1.28 -4.40 17.44
C ALA A 214 -0.25 -4.28 16.32
N ARG A 215 0.17 -5.41 15.75
CA ARG A 215 0.87 -5.38 14.47
C ARG A 215 -0.16 -5.08 13.36
N ALA A 216 0.25 -4.35 12.35
CA ALA A 216 -0.62 -4.07 11.20
C ALA A 216 -1.18 -5.36 10.57
N GLN A 217 -0.39 -6.44 10.55
CA GLN A 217 -0.80 -7.75 10.05
C GLN A 217 -1.99 -8.35 10.81
N ASP A 218 -2.17 -8.00 12.10
CA ASP A 218 -3.27 -8.53 12.91
C ASP A 218 -4.63 -8.01 12.45
N PHE A 219 -4.65 -6.94 11.66
CA PHE A 219 -5.84 -6.35 11.03
C PHE A 219 -6.17 -6.95 9.65
N ILE A 220 -5.39 -7.91 9.19
CA ILE A 220 -5.48 -8.49 7.84
C ILE A 220 -5.62 -10.00 7.95
N LEU A 221 -6.57 -10.57 7.20
CA LEU A 221 -6.76 -12.01 7.04
C LEU A 221 -6.38 -12.44 5.64
N GLU A 222 -5.72 -13.59 5.52
CA GLU A 222 -5.53 -14.29 4.25
C GLU A 222 -6.85 -14.94 3.84
N ASN A 223 -7.34 -14.65 2.64
CA ASN A 223 -8.63 -15.14 2.16
C ASN A 223 -8.69 -16.67 2.07
N GLU A 224 -7.61 -17.30 1.66
CA GLU A 224 -7.54 -18.76 1.51
C GLU A 224 -7.53 -19.49 2.85
N SER A 225 -6.74 -19.03 3.81
CA SER A 225 -6.52 -19.71 5.08
C SER A 225 -7.40 -19.21 6.23
N GLY A 226 -7.96 -18.01 6.13
CA GLY A 226 -8.63 -17.28 7.20
C GLY A 226 -7.71 -16.92 8.37
N LYS A 227 -6.40 -17.06 8.21
CA LYS A 227 -5.42 -16.72 9.25
C LYS A 227 -4.94 -15.29 9.08
N THR A 228 -4.42 -14.73 10.17
CA THR A 228 -3.77 -13.43 10.17
C THR A 228 -2.57 -13.44 9.23
N MET A 229 -2.42 -12.39 8.43
CA MET A 229 -1.26 -12.16 7.55
C MET A 229 0.06 -12.31 8.32
N GLN A 230 1.02 -13.01 7.75
CA GLN A 230 2.35 -13.22 8.36
C GLN A 230 3.45 -12.41 7.68
N ALA A 231 3.23 -11.98 6.45
CA ALA A 231 4.23 -11.25 5.69
C ALA A 231 4.49 -9.85 6.27
N SER A 232 5.72 -9.39 6.15
CA SER A 232 6.11 -8.00 6.40
C SER A 232 6.23 -7.26 5.09
N TRP A 233 6.13 -5.93 5.14
CA TRP A 233 6.33 -5.06 3.98
C TRP A 233 7.81 -4.83 3.69
N VAL A 234 8.13 -4.54 2.43
CA VAL A 234 9.45 -4.06 2.02
C VAL A 234 9.35 -2.61 1.53
N PHE A 235 10.38 -1.81 1.79
CA PHE A 235 10.47 -0.43 1.34
C PHE A 235 10.88 -0.36 -0.13
N THR A 236 9.94 -0.34 -1.02
CA THR A 236 10.15 -0.30 -2.47
C THR A 236 10.69 1.06 -2.94
N GLY A 237 10.27 2.12 -2.25
CA GLY A 237 10.53 3.51 -2.65
C GLY A 237 9.52 4.06 -3.65
N GLY A 238 8.57 3.26 -4.16
CA GLY A 238 7.59 3.66 -5.17
C GLY A 238 8.21 4.09 -6.49
N LEU A 239 7.42 4.76 -7.34
CA LEU A 239 7.84 5.23 -8.65
C LEU A 239 7.77 6.75 -8.78
N PHE A 240 8.66 7.30 -9.61
CA PHE A 240 8.59 8.67 -10.09
C PHE A 240 8.10 8.67 -11.54
N GLY A 241 7.10 9.50 -11.82
CA GLY A 241 6.64 9.80 -13.17
C GLY A 241 7.24 11.11 -13.70
N VAL A 242 6.99 11.36 -14.98
CA VAL A 242 7.30 12.63 -15.64
C VAL A 242 6.03 13.09 -16.33
N ASP A 243 5.59 14.32 -16.06
CA ASP A 243 4.43 14.90 -16.71
C ASP A 243 4.75 15.38 -18.15
N PRO A 244 3.75 15.79 -18.93
CA PRO A 244 3.96 16.28 -20.30
C PRO A 244 4.91 17.48 -20.40
N ASP A 245 5.04 18.27 -19.32
CA ASP A 245 5.93 19.43 -19.24
C ASP A 245 7.35 19.05 -18.81
N GLY A 246 7.62 17.76 -18.63
CA GLY A 246 8.93 17.23 -18.22
C GLY A 246 9.21 17.31 -16.72
N LYS A 247 8.23 17.69 -15.90
CA LYS A 247 8.36 17.78 -14.44
C LYS A 247 8.20 16.41 -13.80
N LYS A 248 9.15 16.07 -12.94
CA LYS A 248 9.08 14.82 -12.14
C LYS A 248 8.06 14.94 -11.02
N TYR A 249 7.28 13.90 -10.82
CA TYR A 249 6.36 13.76 -9.69
C TYR A 249 6.47 12.37 -9.05
N TYR A 250 6.13 12.28 -7.77
CA TYR A 250 6.09 11.02 -7.05
C TYR A 250 4.72 10.38 -7.25
N LEU A 251 4.68 9.19 -7.84
CA LEU A 251 3.42 8.56 -8.28
C LEU A 251 2.43 8.37 -7.13
N ALA A 252 2.89 7.87 -5.98
CA ALA A 252 2.05 7.68 -4.80
C ALA A 252 1.37 8.98 -4.31
N ASN A 253 1.92 10.17 -4.57
CA ASN A 253 1.24 11.43 -4.23
C ASN A 253 -0.04 11.65 -5.05
N VAL A 254 -0.10 11.07 -6.24
CA VAL A 254 -1.23 11.20 -7.17
C VAL A 254 -2.21 10.04 -6.97
N THR A 255 -1.71 8.81 -6.92
CA THR A 255 -2.53 7.60 -6.83
C THR A 255 -3.02 7.32 -5.41
N GLY A 256 -2.32 7.81 -4.39
CA GLY A 256 -2.66 7.56 -2.99
C GLY A 256 -2.18 6.21 -2.45
N GLU A 257 -1.44 5.44 -3.23
CA GLU A 257 -0.90 4.11 -2.89
C GLU A 257 0.22 4.24 -1.86
N VAL A 258 -0.01 3.81 -0.61
CA VAL A 258 0.99 3.95 0.45
C VAL A 258 1.53 2.61 0.89
N PHE A 259 0.73 1.76 1.55
CA PHE A 259 1.17 0.44 2.02
C PHE A 259 0.29 -0.64 1.37
N GLY A 260 0.78 -1.25 0.28
CA GLY A 260 0.07 -2.26 -0.48
C GLY A 260 0.00 -3.62 0.25
N VAL A 261 -1.11 -4.34 0.12
CA VAL A 261 -1.22 -5.77 0.38
C VAL A 261 -1.44 -6.54 -0.93
N SER A 262 -1.87 -5.85 -1.97
CA SER A 262 -1.71 -6.22 -3.37
C SER A 262 -0.57 -5.42 -3.99
N ASN A 263 0.05 -5.96 -5.06
CA ASN A 263 1.22 -5.31 -5.65
C ASN A 263 0.83 -4.15 -6.57
N PHE A 264 1.27 -2.97 -6.19
CA PHE A 264 1.17 -1.75 -7.00
C PHE A 264 2.54 -1.08 -7.11
N PRO A 265 3.09 -0.91 -8.32
CA PRO A 265 4.42 -0.31 -8.48
C PRO A 265 4.57 1.10 -7.89
N GLY A 266 3.46 1.82 -7.70
CA GLY A 266 3.42 3.13 -7.05
C GLY A 266 3.60 3.10 -5.54
N SER A 267 3.33 1.97 -4.88
CA SER A 267 3.31 1.86 -3.41
C SER A 267 4.66 2.18 -2.78
N VAL A 268 4.64 2.89 -1.65
CA VAL A 268 5.85 3.20 -0.85
C VAL A 268 6.37 1.93 -0.19
N LEU A 269 5.47 1.14 0.40
CA LEU A 269 5.73 -0.19 0.94
C LEU A 269 4.84 -1.20 0.21
N ASP A 270 5.37 -2.40 -0.05
CA ASP A 270 4.64 -3.46 -0.73
C ASP A 270 5.01 -4.83 -0.15
N VAL A 271 4.20 -5.86 -0.41
CA VAL A 271 4.47 -7.23 0.02
C VAL A 271 5.50 -7.90 -0.91
N PRO A 272 6.50 -8.66 -0.38
CA PRO A 272 7.65 -9.15 -1.15
C PRO A 272 7.36 -10.44 -1.94
N PHE A 273 6.16 -10.61 -2.46
CA PHE A 273 5.72 -11.76 -3.27
C PHE A 273 4.57 -11.32 -4.18
N GLU A 274 4.15 -12.19 -5.10
CA GLU A 274 3.03 -11.93 -5.99
C GLU A 274 1.71 -11.89 -5.20
N SER A 275 1.01 -10.77 -5.28
CA SER A 275 -0.29 -10.54 -4.65
C SER A 275 -1.17 -9.76 -5.64
N SER A 276 -2.22 -10.43 -6.11
CA SER A 276 -3.09 -9.88 -7.16
C SER A 276 -3.86 -8.64 -6.70
N SER A 277 -4.06 -7.70 -7.62
CA SER A 277 -4.97 -6.57 -7.49
C SER A 277 -6.29 -6.79 -8.26
N ASP A 278 -6.52 -7.98 -8.82
CA ASP A 278 -7.82 -8.36 -9.39
C ASP A 278 -8.80 -8.64 -8.25
N ASN A 279 -9.92 -7.93 -8.21
CA ASN A 279 -10.96 -8.07 -7.18
C ASN A 279 -11.47 -9.49 -7.00
N SER A 280 -11.41 -10.32 -8.04
CA SER A 280 -11.79 -11.74 -7.98
C SER A 280 -10.70 -12.64 -7.38
N GLN A 281 -9.48 -12.14 -7.20
CA GLN A 281 -8.30 -12.88 -6.80
C GLN A 281 -7.52 -12.22 -5.65
N LEU A 282 -8.15 -11.29 -4.91
CA LEU A 282 -7.50 -10.64 -3.77
C LEU A 282 -7.09 -11.67 -2.73
N CYS A 283 -5.84 -11.59 -2.29
CA CYS A 283 -5.26 -12.51 -1.32
C CYS A 283 -5.70 -12.21 0.12
N TYR A 284 -6.20 -10.99 0.39
CA TYR A 284 -6.42 -10.46 1.73
C TYR A 284 -7.78 -9.82 1.92
N ALA A 285 -8.26 -9.85 3.17
CA ALA A 285 -9.47 -9.17 3.63
C ALA A 285 -9.23 -8.49 4.99
N PRO A 286 -10.04 -7.46 5.35
CA PRO A 286 -9.98 -6.85 6.68
C PRO A 286 -10.38 -7.83 7.78
N ASN A 287 -9.64 -7.83 8.89
CA ASN A 287 -10.00 -8.56 10.10
C ASN A 287 -10.94 -7.71 10.97
N THR A 288 -12.21 -7.63 10.60
CA THR A 288 -13.22 -6.81 11.27
C THR A 288 -13.25 -6.97 12.81
N LYS A 289 -12.90 -8.17 13.31
CA LYS A 289 -12.91 -8.46 14.76
C LYS A 289 -11.78 -7.77 15.53
N ARG A 290 -10.71 -7.40 14.83
CA ARG A 290 -9.53 -6.78 15.41
C ARG A 290 -9.44 -5.28 15.14
N ILE A 291 -10.02 -4.82 14.05
CA ILE A 291 -9.96 -3.41 13.61
C ILE A 291 -10.87 -2.57 14.49
N PRO A 292 -10.39 -1.47 15.10
CA PRO A 292 -11.22 -0.50 15.82
C PRO A 292 -12.31 0.11 14.95
N ASP A 293 -13.24 0.84 15.58
CA ASP A 293 -14.35 1.46 14.86
C ASP A 293 -13.84 2.52 13.85
N VAL A 294 -14.54 2.63 12.72
CA VAL A 294 -14.23 3.66 11.70
C VAL A 294 -14.26 5.04 12.34
N GLY A 295 -13.33 5.90 11.95
CA GLY A 295 -13.11 7.22 12.56
C GLY A 295 -12.15 7.21 13.75
N THR A 296 -11.72 6.02 14.25
CA THR A 296 -10.73 5.95 15.32
C THR A 296 -9.38 6.50 14.85
N LYS A 297 -8.88 7.51 15.58
CA LYS A 297 -7.53 8.05 15.35
C LYS A 297 -6.48 7.05 15.81
N CYS A 298 -5.44 6.87 15.01
CA CYS A 298 -4.38 5.91 15.29
C CYS A 298 -3.00 6.47 14.92
N LEU A 299 -1.98 5.92 15.55
CA LEU A 299 -0.58 6.18 15.24
C LEU A 299 0.06 4.91 14.67
N LEU A 300 0.59 5.00 13.45
CA LEU A 300 1.41 3.94 12.86
C LEU A 300 2.86 4.18 13.23
N ILE A 301 3.55 3.17 13.74
CA ILE A 301 4.97 3.20 14.06
C ILE A 301 5.68 2.23 13.12
N LEU A 302 6.49 2.79 12.21
CA LEU A 302 7.25 2.06 11.23
C LEU A 302 8.68 1.87 11.74
N THR A 303 9.13 0.62 11.77
CA THR A 303 10.47 0.26 12.25
C THR A 303 11.18 -0.58 11.20
N ARG A 304 12.41 -0.21 10.85
CA ARG A 304 13.25 -1.06 10.00
C ARG A 304 13.65 -2.31 10.78
N LYS A 305 13.38 -3.48 10.22
CA LYS A 305 13.86 -4.75 10.79
C LYS A 305 15.37 -4.80 10.69
N GLY A 306 16.06 -4.84 11.83
CA GLY A 306 17.52 -4.95 11.87
C GLY A 306 17.99 -6.26 11.24
N GLU A 307 19.12 -6.21 10.51
CA GLU A 307 19.89 -7.42 10.22
C GLU A 307 20.31 -8.04 11.57
N LYS A 308 19.96 -9.33 11.76
CA LYS A 308 20.36 -10.09 12.94
C LYS A 308 21.84 -10.44 12.87
#